data_df9955c1994c18273f89e85e59117c24
#
_entry.id   df9955c1994c18273f89e85e59117c24
#
_cell.length_a   1.000
_cell.length_b   1.000
_cell.length_c   1.000
_cell.angle_alpha   90.00
_cell.angle_beta   90.00
_cell.angle_gamma   90.00
#
_symmetry.space_group_name_H-M   'P 1'
#
loop_
_entity.id
_entity.type
_entity.pdbx_description
1 polymer ?
#
loop_
_entity_poly.entity_id
_entity_poly.type
_entity_poly.pdbx_seq_one_letter_code
_entity_poly.pdbx_strand_id
1 'polypeptide(L)'
;IEALNIRDNLNYIDATFGGGGYSEEILKKADCNLLSIDKDPIVKNYAKKLKVKYKKRFTFVNDDFENLESIIKENNKTLVSGGIVADLGVSSFQLDDSKRGFSFNKDGPLDMRMSGEGVTAQELIYSLDEKELARILWDYGDEEKSRAIAKMIIKERNKEVLDTTFKLVKLIKRVKKSDHKKKNHPATKCFQALRIATNQEFKSLEKLLMISEKILLPGARLVLITFHSLEDRI
;
A
#
# COMPACT_ATOMS: atom_id res chain seq x y z
N ILE A 1 12.84 -8.80 9.96
CA ILE A 1 13.79 -9.88 9.65
C ILE A 1 13.93 -10.86 10.81
N GLU A 2 14.17 -10.39 12.04
CA GLU A 2 14.27 -11.28 13.21
C GLU A 2 12.98 -12.05 13.48
N ALA A 3 11.84 -11.36 13.46
CA ALA A 3 10.53 -11.96 13.64
C ALA A 3 10.22 -13.07 12.61
N LEU A 4 10.76 -12.97 11.38
CA LEU A 4 10.57 -13.96 10.33
C LEU A 4 11.36 -15.26 10.59
N ASN A 5 12.39 -15.24 11.45
CA ASN A 5 13.24 -16.39 11.84
C ASN A 5 13.79 -17.16 10.63
N ILE A 6 14.55 -16.46 9.79
CA ILE A 6 15.04 -16.96 8.51
C ILE A 6 16.03 -18.12 8.70
N ARG A 7 15.82 -19.22 7.95
CA ARG A 7 16.60 -20.46 7.98
C ARG A 7 16.90 -20.95 6.57
N ASP A 8 17.95 -21.76 6.46
CA ASP A 8 18.33 -22.39 5.20
C ASP A 8 17.26 -23.38 4.69
N ASN A 9 17.25 -23.57 3.37
CA ASN A 9 16.40 -24.52 2.65
C ASN A 9 14.89 -24.32 2.80
N LEU A 10 14.45 -23.13 3.28
CA LEU A 10 13.04 -22.78 3.39
C LEU A 10 12.60 -21.82 2.27
N ASN A 11 11.27 -21.76 2.06
CA ASN A 11 10.64 -20.87 1.08
C ASN A 11 9.99 -19.69 1.81
N TYR A 12 10.33 -18.49 1.37
CA TYR A 12 9.79 -17.23 1.90
C TYR A 12 9.05 -16.45 0.83
N ILE A 13 8.16 -15.57 1.27
CA ILE A 13 7.47 -14.59 0.43
C ILE A 13 7.69 -13.20 1.02
N ASP A 14 8.07 -12.25 0.16
CA ASP A 14 8.01 -10.82 0.41
C ASP A 14 6.85 -10.26 -0.42
N ALA A 15 5.73 -9.98 0.25
CA ALA A 15 4.48 -9.57 -0.41
C ALA A 15 4.49 -8.09 -0.84
N THR A 16 5.50 -7.32 -0.41
CA THR A 16 5.64 -5.88 -0.67
C THR A 16 7.11 -5.56 -0.97
N PHE A 17 7.57 -5.94 -2.15
CA PHE A 17 8.99 -5.89 -2.52
C PHE A 17 9.61 -4.48 -2.37
N GLY A 18 8.90 -3.41 -2.79
CA GLY A 18 9.38 -2.04 -2.72
C GLY A 18 10.78 -1.84 -3.33
N GLY A 19 11.71 -1.34 -2.56
CA GLY A 19 13.13 -1.21 -2.95
C GLY A 19 13.94 -2.50 -2.85
N GLY A 20 13.35 -3.60 -2.39
CA GLY A 20 14.00 -4.90 -2.25
C GLY A 20 14.82 -5.07 -0.96
N GLY A 21 14.66 -4.18 0.01
CA GLY A 21 15.43 -4.22 1.26
C GLY A 21 15.21 -5.50 2.05
N TYR A 22 13.97 -5.85 2.35
CA TYR A 22 13.63 -7.10 3.04
C TYR A 22 14.04 -8.32 2.22
N SER A 23 13.76 -8.32 0.92
CA SER A 23 14.14 -9.38 0.00
C SER A 23 15.64 -9.64 0.00
N GLU A 24 16.45 -8.59 -0.09
CA GLU A 24 17.92 -8.74 -0.08
C GLU A 24 18.43 -9.26 1.26
N GLU A 25 17.92 -8.77 2.37
CA GLU A 25 18.31 -9.23 3.70
C GLU A 25 17.91 -10.70 3.98
N ILE A 26 16.74 -11.14 3.51
CA ILE A 26 16.32 -12.54 3.59
C ILE A 26 17.31 -13.43 2.85
N LEU A 27 17.66 -13.09 1.61
CA LEU A 27 18.54 -13.86 0.74
C LEU A 27 20.02 -13.84 1.18
N LYS A 28 20.45 -12.80 1.90
CA LYS A 28 21.79 -12.73 2.52
C LYS A 28 21.89 -13.61 3.75
N LYS A 29 20.81 -13.68 4.55
CA LYS A 29 20.81 -14.30 5.87
C LYS A 29 20.83 -15.82 5.81
N ALA A 30 20.28 -16.43 4.75
CA ALA A 30 20.19 -17.88 4.60
C ALA A 30 20.23 -18.34 3.13
N ASP A 31 20.59 -19.60 2.93
CA ASP A 31 20.44 -20.27 1.64
C ASP A 31 18.99 -20.74 1.46
N CYS A 32 18.11 -19.82 1.10
CA CYS A 32 16.67 -20.01 1.01
C CYS A 32 16.14 -19.56 -0.37
N ASN A 33 14.89 -19.91 -0.67
CA ASN A 33 14.17 -19.43 -1.85
C ASN A 33 13.22 -18.30 -1.46
N LEU A 34 13.15 -17.26 -2.28
CA LEU A 34 12.29 -16.11 -2.08
C LEU A 34 11.44 -15.81 -3.31
N LEU A 35 10.14 -15.69 -3.10
CA LEU A 35 9.20 -15.11 -4.04
C LEU A 35 8.86 -13.71 -3.55
N SER A 36 9.10 -12.69 -4.38
CA SER A 36 8.74 -11.31 -4.05
C SER A 36 7.68 -10.78 -5.01
N ILE A 37 6.75 -10.01 -4.45
CA ILE A 37 5.59 -9.48 -5.17
C ILE A 37 5.53 -7.98 -4.94
N ASP A 38 5.15 -7.24 -5.95
CA ASP A 38 4.80 -5.83 -5.82
C ASP A 38 3.94 -5.39 -7.00
N LYS A 39 2.88 -4.65 -6.72
CA LYS A 39 2.01 -4.11 -7.76
C LYS A 39 2.55 -2.88 -8.47
N ASP A 40 3.52 -2.16 -7.87
CA ASP A 40 4.11 -0.97 -8.48
C ASP A 40 5.16 -1.36 -9.54
N PRO A 41 4.95 -1.03 -10.82
CA PRO A 41 5.88 -1.41 -11.88
C PRO A 41 7.25 -0.73 -11.79
N ILE A 42 7.38 0.36 -11.03
CA ILE A 42 8.66 1.09 -10.86
C ILE A 42 9.74 0.22 -10.23
N VAL A 43 9.34 -0.76 -9.40
CA VAL A 43 10.28 -1.61 -8.66
C VAL A 43 10.93 -2.70 -9.52
N LYS A 44 10.44 -2.94 -10.75
CA LYS A 44 10.98 -3.97 -11.66
C LYS A 44 12.49 -3.89 -11.88
N ASN A 45 13.02 -2.67 -11.91
CA ASN A 45 14.46 -2.47 -12.11
C ASN A 45 15.29 -2.91 -10.88
N TYR A 46 14.76 -2.77 -9.67
CA TYR A 46 15.38 -3.27 -8.44
C TYR A 46 15.31 -4.79 -8.39
N ALA A 47 14.17 -5.36 -8.76
CA ALA A 47 13.99 -6.81 -8.83
C ALA A 47 14.95 -7.46 -9.85
N LYS A 48 15.17 -6.85 -11.02
CA LYS A 48 16.16 -7.32 -12.00
C LYS A 48 17.58 -7.42 -11.40
N LYS A 49 18.00 -6.44 -10.58
CA LYS A 49 19.31 -6.47 -9.92
C LYS A 49 19.44 -7.65 -8.95
N LEU A 50 18.41 -7.88 -8.13
CA LEU A 50 18.37 -9.02 -7.22
C LEU A 50 18.35 -10.34 -7.99
N LYS A 51 17.61 -10.42 -9.10
CA LYS A 51 17.56 -11.63 -9.95
C LYS A 51 18.92 -12.00 -10.52
N VAL A 52 19.70 -11.03 -10.96
CA VAL A 52 21.09 -11.28 -11.43
C VAL A 52 21.96 -11.82 -10.30
N LYS A 53 21.86 -11.25 -9.09
CA LYS A 53 22.68 -11.60 -7.93
C LYS A 53 22.33 -12.96 -7.34
N TYR A 54 21.04 -13.27 -7.18
CA TYR A 54 20.56 -14.46 -6.47
C TYR A 54 20.03 -15.57 -7.40
N LYS A 55 19.93 -15.28 -8.71
CA LYS A 55 19.61 -16.27 -9.77
C LYS A 55 18.34 -17.08 -9.48
N LYS A 56 18.51 -18.40 -9.29
CA LYS A 56 17.38 -19.34 -9.09
C LYS A 56 16.71 -19.18 -7.74
N ARG A 57 17.39 -18.64 -6.73
CA ARG A 57 16.83 -18.43 -5.39
C ARG A 57 15.82 -17.29 -5.30
N PHE A 58 15.81 -16.39 -6.27
CA PHE A 58 14.95 -15.21 -6.28
C PHE A 58 13.96 -15.23 -7.46
N THR A 59 12.69 -15.08 -7.17
CA THR A 59 11.61 -14.90 -8.15
C THR A 59 10.88 -13.61 -7.82
N PHE A 60 10.59 -12.80 -8.83
CA PHE A 60 9.79 -11.58 -8.69
C PHE A 60 8.58 -11.64 -9.62
N VAL A 61 7.41 -11.26 -9.09
CA VAL A 61 6.16 -11.13 -9.82
C VAL A 61 5.63 -9.70 -9.61
N ASN A 62 5.35 -8.99 -10.71
CA ASN A 62 4.72 -7.69 -10.63
C ASN A 62 3.20 -7.87 -10.66
N ASP A 63 2.61 -7.98 -9.49
CA ASP A 63 1.19 -8.19 -9.27
C ASP A 63 0.81 -7.71 -7.86
N ASP A 64 -0.48 -7.68 -7.54
CA ASP A 64 -0.96 -7.45 -6.18
C ASP A 64 -0.89 -8.74 -5.37
N PHE A 65 -0.49 -8.66 -4.12
CA PHE A 65 -0.48 -9.80 -3.21
C PHE A 65 -1.90 -10.35 -2.92
N GLU A 66 -2.97 -9.64 -3.27
CA GLU A 66 -4.32 -10.20 -3.25
C GLU A 66 -4.46 -11.42 -4.19
N ASN A 67 -3.59 -11.55 -5.19
CA ASN A 67 -3.53 -12.65 -6.15
C ASN A 67 -2.52 -13.74 -5.75
N LEU A 68 -2.05 -13.74 -4.50
CA LEU A 68 -0.99 -14.64 -4.01
C LEU A 68 -1.28 -16.12 -4.28
N GLU A 69 -2.54 -16.54 -4.20
CA GLU A 69 -2.92 -17.95 -4.46
C GLU A 69 -2.63 -18.38 -5.91
N SER A 70 -2.98 -17.56 -6.90
CA SER A 70 -2.68 -17.82 -8.31
C SER A 70 -1.18 -17.72 -8.59
N ILE A 71 -0.51 -16.70 -8.04
CA ILE A 71 0.93 -16.50 -8.19
C ILE A 71 1.72 -17.73 -7.71
N ILE A 72 1.34 -18.30 -6.58
CA ILE A 72 2.00 -19.50 -6.02
C ILE A 72 1.79 -20.71 -6.93
N LYS A 73 0.56 -20.94 -7.41
CA LYS A 73 0.23 -22.04 -8.33
C LYS A 73 1.02 -21.96 -9.64
N GLU A 74 1.07 -20.79 -10.24
CA GLU A 74 1.80 -20.54 -11.51
C GLU A 74 3.33 -20.73 -11.37
N ASN A 75 3.86 -20.46 -10.18
CA ASN A 75 5.29 -20.63 -9.90
C ASN A 75 5.65 -22.02 -9.34
N ASN A 76 4.73 -23.01 -9.42
CA ASN A 76 4.91 -24.36 -8.88
C ASN A 76 5.31 -24.40 -7.40
N LYS A 77 4.82 -23.42 -6.61
CA LYS A 77 5.07 -23.32 -5.17
C LYS A 77 3.72 -23.48 -4.45
N THR A 78 3.49 -24.62 -3.84
CA THR A 78 2.18 -24.89 -3.20
C THR A 78 2.12 -24.48 -1.73
N LEU A 79 3.24 -24.52 -1.02
CA LEU A 79 3.31 -24.26 0.42
C LEU A 79 4.54 -23.44 0.79
N VAL A 80 4.40 -22.60 1.82
CA VAL A 80 5.43 -21.71 2.33
C VAL A 80 5.95 -22.25 3.66
N SER A 81 7.20 -22.71 3.64
CA SER A 81 7.82 -23.36 4.81
C SER A 81 8.55 -22.40 5.74
N GLY A 82 8.96 -21.24 5.26
CA GLY A 82 9.69 -20.23 6.03
C GLY A 82 8.81 -19.14 6.60
N GLY A 83 8.11 -18.43 5.74
CA GLY A 83 7.19 -17.38 6.15
C GLY A 83 6.91 -16.33 5.09
N ILE A 84 6.00 -15.41 5.45
CA ILE A 84 5.58 -14.28 4.62
C ILE A 84 5.88 -12.99 5.38
N VAL A 85 6.46 -12.01 4.70
CA VAL A 85 6.59 -10.63 5.19
C VAL A 85 5.80 -9.70 4.28
N ALA A 86 5.09 -8.74 4.89
CA ALA A 86 4.49 -7.62 4.18
C ALA A 86 4.70 -6.31 4.96
N ASP A 87 5.30 -5.32 4.30
CA ASP A 87 5.49 -3.96 4.80
C ASP A 87 4.43 -3.09 4.16
N LEU A 88 3.34 -2.82 4.90
CA LEU A 88 2.14 -2.20 4.35
C LEU A 88 2.33 -0.71 4.10
N GLY A 89 1.47 -0.13 3.26
CA GLY A 89 1.45 1.29 2.97
C GLY A 89 2.26 1.69 1.73
N VAL A 90 2.83 2.88 1.75
CA VAL A 90 3.50 3.51 0.59
C VAL A 90 5.01 3.45 0.70
N SER A 91 5.66 3.21 -0.43
CA SER A 91 7.12 3.28 -0.53
C SER A 91 7.61 4.75 -0.56
N SER A 92 8.88 4.96 -0.20
CA SER A 92 9.53 6.27 -0.35
C SER A 92 9.52 6.77 -1.79
N PHE A 93 9.66 5.89 -2.79
CA PHE A 93 9.59 6.26 -4.21
C PHE A 93 8.23 6.86 -4.58
N GLN A 94 7.13 6.31 -4.04
CA GLN A 94 5.78 6.84 -4.28
C GLN A 94 5.58 8.21 -3.63
N LEU A 95 6.12 8.42 -2.43
CA LEU A 95 6.04 9.71 -1.72
C LEU A 95 6.92 10.79 -2.33
N ASP A 96 8.08 10.41 -2.88
CA ASP A 96 9.06 11.35 -3.42
C ASP A 96 8.69 11.84 -4.82
N ASP A 97 8.00 11.04 -5.61
CA ASP A 97 7.53 11.43 -6.94
C ASP A 97 6.19 12.17 -6.86
N SER A 98 6.24 13.50 -7.05
CA SER A 98 5.04 14.33 -7.03
C SER A 98 4.00 13.95 -8.08
N LYS A 99 4.40 13.34 -9.21
CA LYS A 99 3.49 12.90 -10.27
C LYS A 99 2.59 11.73 -9.86
N ARG A 100 2.93 11.05 -8.76
CA ARG A 100 2.14 9.95 -8.21
C ARG A 100 1.01 10.40 -7.29
N GLY A 101 1.03 11.64 -6.79
CA GLY A 101 -0.04 12.25 -5.99
C GLY A 101 -0.19 11.72 -4.56
N PHE A 102 0.75 10.95 -4.03
CA PHE A 102 0.69 10.44 -2.65
C PHE A 102 1.02 11.49 -1.59
N SER A 103 1.81 12.50 -1.94
CA SER A 103 2.30 13.49 -1.00
C SER A 103 1.43 14.75 -0.99
N PHE A 104 1.15 15.26 0.18
CA PHE A 104 0.54 16.59 0.39
C PHE A 104 1.58 17.70 0.55
N ASN A 105 2.87 17.39 0.52
CA ASN A 105 3.97 18.34 0.64
C ASN A 105 4.49 18.83 -0.74
N LYS A 106 4.16 18.12 -1.80
CA LYS A 106 4.51 18.45 -3.18
C LYS A 106 3.22 18.48 -4.00
N ASP A 107 3.09 19.49 -4.90
CA ASP A 107 1.94 19.52 -5.80
C ASP A 107 2.10 18.51 -6.93
N GLY A 108 1.01 17.85 -7.26
CA GLY A 108 0.95 16.86 -8.31
C GLY A 108 -0.50 16.42 -8.57
N PRO A 109 -0.76 15.59 -9.59
CA PRO A 109 -2.10 15.10 -9.89
C PRO A 109 -2.65 14.27 -8.72
N LEU A 110 -3.97 14.29 -8.52
CA LEU A 110 -4.65 13.42 -7.56
C LEU A 110 -4.79 11.99 -8.12
N ASP A 111 -3.66 11.32 -8.32
CA ASP A 111 -3.62 9.95 -8.85
C ASP A 111 -3.74 8.90 -7.75
N MET A 112 -2.74 8.76 -6.90
CA MET A 112 -2.62 7.82 -5.76
C MET A 112 -2.68 6.32 -6.12
N ARG A 113 -2.62 5.92 -7.39
CA ARG A 113 -2.59 4.50 -7.79
C ARG A 113 -1.20 3.92 -7.62
N MET A 114 -1.07 2.84 -6.86
CA MET A 114 0.21 2.15 -6.68
C MET A 114 0.63 1.38 -7.93
N SER A 115 -0.30 0.69 -8.61
CA SER A 115 -0.03 -0.04 -9.85
C SER A 115 0.07 0.86 -11.09
N GLY A 116 -0.46 2.08 -11.03
CA GLY A 116 -0.68 2.94 -12.20
C GLY A 116 -1.93 2.59 -13.00
N GLU A 117 -2.65 1.53 -12.63
CA GLU A 117 -3.88 1.06 -13.28
C GLU A 117 -5.11 1.31 -12.40
N GLY A 118 -6.30 1.28 -13.01
CA GLY A 118 -7.57 1.47 -12.29
C GLY A 118 -7.94 2.93 -12.10
N VAL A 119 -8.83 3.20 -11.14
CA VAL A 119 -9.43 4.50 -10.86
C VAL A 119 -8.47 5.36 -10.04
N THR A 120 -8.21 6.59 -10.45
CA THR A 120 -7.42 7.57 -9.71
C THR A 120 -8.17 8.11 -8.49
N ALA A 121 -7.46 8.70 -7.53
CA ALA A 121 -8.09 9.40 -6.41
C ALA A 121 -8.98 10.55 -6.87
N GLN A 122 -8.63 11.24 -7.96
CA GLN A 122 -9.47 12.25 -8.58
C GLN A 122 -10.78 11.65 -9.08
N GLU A 123 -10.72 10.62 -9.93
CA GLU A 123 -11.91 9.94 -10.45
C GLU A 123 -12.78 9.37 -9.33
N LEU A 124 -12.16 8.79 -8.29
CA LEU A 124 -12.87 8.33 -7.10
C LEU A 124 -13.63 9.46 -6.42
N ILE A 125 -13.00 10.61 -6.19
CA ILE A 125 -13.67 11.80 -5.63
C ILE A 125 -14.83 12.26 -6.51
N TYR A 126 -14.74 12.13 -7.84
CA TYR A 126 -15.79 12.57 -8.75
C TYR A 126 -16.94 11.56 -8.90
N SER A 127 -16.69 10.27 -8.72
CA SER A 127 -17.70 9.21 -8.83
C SER A 127 -18.61 9.09 -7.58
N LEU A 128 -18.09 9.45 -6.41
CA LEU A 128 -18.79 9.28 -5.13
C LEU A 128 -19.77 10.42 -4.81
N ASP A 129 -20.85 10.10 -4.10
CA ASP A 129 -21.70 11.09 -3.46
C ASP A 129 -21.09 11.60 -2.13
N GLU A 130 -21.76 12.59 -1.50
CA GLU A 130 -21.28 13.19 -0.23
C GLU A 130 -21.21 12.17 0.91
N LYS A 131 -22.18 11.25 0.98
CA LYS A 131 -22.27 10.26 2.07
C LYS A 131 -21.19 9.19 1.91
N GLU A 132 -20.99 8.72 0.69
CA GLU A 132 -19.96 7.74 0.35
C GLU A 132 -18.55 8.29 0.60
N LEU A 133 -18.28 9.51 0.14
CA LEU A 133 -17.01 10.18 0.41
C LEU A 133 -16.77 10.40 1.90
N ALA A 134 -17.80 10.85 2.64
CA ALA A 134 -17.68 11.01 4.09
C ALA A 134 -17.40 9.68 4.80
N ARG A 135 -18.02 8.59 4.34
CA ARG A 135 -17.78 7.25 4.86
C ARG A 135 -16.35 6.81 4.63
N ILE A 136 -15.82 6.96 3.42
CA ILE A 136 -14.41 6.64 3.12
C ILE A 136 -13.46 7.43 4.02
N LEU A 137 -13.67 8.74 4.16
CA LEU A 137 -12.83 9.59 5.02
C LEU A 137 -12.88 9.17 6.49
N TRP A 138 -14.01 8.66 6.96
CA TRP A 138 -14.19 8.15 8.31
C TRP A 138 -13.58 6.76 8.46
N ASP A 139 -14.00 5.78 7.65
CA ASP A 139 -13.64 4.36 7.80
C ASP A 139 -12.14 4.12 7.55
N TYR A 140 -11.54 4.82 6.58
CA TYR A 140 -10.15 4.62 6.15
C TYR A 140 -9.17 5.69 6.64
N GLY A 141 -9.67 6.74 7.26
CA GLY A 141 -8.83 7.84 7.76
C GLY A 141 -9.04 8.18 9.23
N ASP A 142 -10.03 7.61 9.91
CA ASP A 142 -10.45 8.08 11.24
C ASP A 142 -10.67 9.62 11.26
N GLU A 143 -11.15 10.22 10.14
CA GLU A 143 -11.29 11.67 10.02
C GLU A 143 -12.56 12.18 10.68
N GLU A 144 -12.45 12.79 11.85
CA GLU A 144 -13.56 13.28 12.65
C GLU A 144 -14.46 14.30 11.91
N LYS A 145 -13.84 15.09 11.00
CA LYS A 145 -14.55 16.09 10.20
C LYS A 145 -14.95 15.56 8.81
N SER A 146 -15.02 14.25 8.63
CA SER A 146 -15.29 13.57 7.36
C SER A 146 -16.49 14.14 6.62
N ARG A 147 -17.63 14.34 7.29
CA ARG A 147 -18.86 14.92 6.70
C ARG A 147 -18.64 16.34 6.20
N ALA A 148 -18.01 17.19 7.00
CA ALA A 148 -17.77 18.58 6.62
C ALA A 148 -16.77 18.70 5.46
N ILE A 149 -15.75 17.83 5.43
CA ILE A 149 -14.77 17.78 4.36
C ILE A 149 -15.42 17.25 3.08
N ALA A 150 -16.18 16.15 3.14
CA ALA A 150 -16.89 15.61 1.99
C ALA A 150 -17.84 16.66 1.38
N LYS A 151 -18.68 17.31 2.20
CA LYS A 151 -19.55 18.39 1.75
C LYS A 151 -18.79 19.52 1.05
N MET A 152 -17.64 19.92 1.59
CA MET A 152 -16.80 20.95 0.97
C MET A 152 -16.25 20.49 -0.38
N ILE A 153 -15.74 19.26 -0.47
CA ILE A 153 -15.20 18.68 -1.71
C ILE A 153 -16.29 18.61 -2.78
N ILE A 154 -17.47 18.05 -2.44
CA ILE A 154 -18.62 17.95 -3.38
C ILE A 154 -19.05 19.32 -3.89
N LYS A 155 -19.13 20.31 -3.01
CA LYS A 155 -19.49 21.70 -3.38
C LYS A 155 -18.47 22.33 -4.32
N GLU A 156 -17.18 22.13 -4.05
CA GLU A 156 -16.11 22.83 -4.80
C GLU A 156 -15.78 22.13 -6.11
N ARG A 157 -15.86 20.78 -6.20
CA ARG A 157 -15.64 20.04 -7.46
C ARG A 157 -16.63 20.45 -8.57
N ASN A 158 -17.81 20.95 -8.20
CA ASN A 158 -18.81 21.44 -9.15
C ASN A 158 -18.52 22.87 -9.67
N LYS A 159 -17.56 23.57 -9.07
CA LYS A 159 -17.20 24.95 -9.43
C LYS A 159 -15.84 25.03 -10.11
N GLU A 160 -14.90 24.26 -9.65
CA GLU A 160 -13.52 24.25 -10.09
C GLU A 160 -13.00 22.81 -10.16
N VAL A 161 -12.18 22.51 -11.17
CA VAL A 161 -11.59 21.19 -11.31
C VAL A 161 -10.64 20.91 -10.15
N LEU A 162 -10.95 19.85 -9.39
CA LEU A 162 -10.15 19.37 -8.27
C LEU A 162 -9.22 18.25 -8.76
N ASP A 163 -8.09 18.63 -9.33
CA ASP A 163 -7.16 17.75 -10.04
C ASP A 163 -5.79 17.59 -9.39
N THR A 164 -5.46 18.48 -8.40
CA THR A 164 -4.13 18.43 -7.76
C THR A 164 -4.19 18.25 -6.25
N THR A 165 -3.08 17.73 -5.71
CA THR A 165 -2.90 17.52 -4.27
C THR A 165 -3.05 18.82 -3.49
N PHE A 166 -2.49 19.93 -3.98
CA PHE A 166 -2.58 21.22 -3.28
C PHE A 166 -3.98 21.81 -3.29
N LYS A 167 -4.77 21.63 -4.36
CA LYS A 167 -6.17 22.03 -4.36
C LYS A 167 -6.95 21.28 -3.28
N LEU A 168 -6.77 19.97 -3.17
CA LEU A 168 -7.39 19.17 -2.11
C LEU A 168 -6.94 19.62 -0.71
N VAL A 169 -5.65 19.82 -0.50
CA VAL A 169 -5.09 20.33 0.77
C VAL A 169 -5.73 21.67 1.16
N LYS A 170 -5.89 22.58 0.19
CA LYS A 170 -6.51 23.89 0.41
C LYS A 170 -7.95 23.75 0.91
N LEU A 171 -8.73 22.83 0.34
CA LEU A 171 -10.11 22.57 0.78
C LEU A 171 -10.13 21.99 2.19
N ILE A 172 -9.30 21.01 2.48
CA ILE A 172 -9.22 20.39 3.81
C ILE A 172 -8.86 21.43 4.86
N LYS A 173 -7.89 22.32 4.58
CA LYS A 173 -7.46 23.39 5.49
C LYS A 173 -8.57 24.43 5.76
N ARG A 174 -9.49 24.66 4.83
CA ARG A 174 -10.67 25.54 5.06
C ARG A 174 -11.60 24.96 6.12
N VAL A 175 -11.74 23.63 6.18
CA VAL A 175 -12.59 22.92 7.15
C VAL A 175 -11.87 22.68 8.47
N LYS A 176 -10.60 22.28 8.36
CA LYS A 176 -9.72 22.02 9.51
C LYS A 176 -8.83 23.24 9.73
N LYS A 177 -9.33 24.23 10.51
CA LYS A 177 -8.50 25.35 10.94
C LYS A 177 -7.19 24.78 11.51
N SER A 178 -6.04 25.28 11.05
CA SER A 178 -4.76 24.78 11.50
C SER A 178 -4.63 24.98 13.02
N ASP A 179 -4.57 23.86 13.72
CA ASP A 179 -4.25 23.86 15.13
C ASP A 179 -2.74 23.62 15.21
N HIS A 180 -1.97 24.68 15.49
CA HIS A 180 -0.53 24.63 15.62
C HIS A 180 -0.04 23.65 16.70
N LYS A 181 -0.95 23.17 17.57
CA LYS A 181 -0.66 22.17 18.61
C LYS A 181 -0.75 20.73 18.08
N LYS A 182 -1.36 20.48 16.92
CA LYS A 182 -1.47 19.12 16.36
C LYS A 182 -0.22 18.75 15.58
N LYS A 183 0.40 17.65 15.99
CA LYS A 183 1.66 17.12 15.45
C LYS A 183 1.56 16.73 13.95
N ASN A 184 0.35 16.38 13.46
CA ASN A 184 0.13 15.89 12.10
C ASN A 184 -0.46 16.97 11.19
N HIS A 185 -0.03 16.95 9.91
CA HIS A 185 -0.58 17.84 8.90
C HIS A 185 -2.10 17.63 8.74
N PRO A 186 -2.94 18.68 8.58
CA PRO A 186 -4.40 18.55 8.51
C PRO A 186 -4.90 17.56 7.44
N ALA A 187 -4.19 17.40 6.33
CA ALA A 187 -4.57 16.52 5.24
C ALA A 187 -4.19 15.05 5.43
N THR A 188 -3.36 14.71 6.42
CA THR A 188 -2.81 13.33 6.58
C THR A 188 -3.90 12.27 6.54
N LYS A 189 -4.93 12.38 7.37
CA LYS A 189 -6.03 11.41 7.45
C LYS A 189 -6.83 11.29 6.16
N CYS A 190 -7.07 12.42 5.48
CA CYS A 190 -7.81 12.42 4.21
C CYS A 190 -7.01 11.78 3.08
N PHE A 191 -5.71 12.06 3.00
CA PHE A 191 -4.82 11.42 2.00
C PHE A 191 -4.68 9.92 2.26
N GLN A 192 -4.53 9.50 3.50
CA GLN A 192 -4.56 8.09 3.89
C GLN A 192 -5.85 7.42 3.43
N ALA A 193 -7.01 8.01 3.73
CA ALA A 193 -8.31 7.44 3.39
C ALA A 193 -8.49 7.28 1.86
N LEU A 194 -8.14 8.32 1.10
CA LEU A 194 -8.23 8.27 -0.37
C LEU A 194 -7.25 7.25 -0.96
N ARG A 195 -6.02 7.16 -0.44
CA ARG A 195 -5.03 6.18 -0.85
C ARG A 195 -5.54 4.75 -0.63
N ILE A 196 -6.01 4.45 0.57
CA ILE A 196 -6.55 3.13 0.93
C ILE A 196 -7.73 2.76 0.01
N ALA A 197 -8.64 3.71 -0.23
CA ALA A 197 -9.80 3.49 -1.10
C ALA A 197 -9.39 3.27 -2.56
N THR A 198 -8.49 4.11 -3.11
CA THR A 198 -7.98 4.01 -4.48
C THR A 198 -7.31 2.67 -4.74
N ASN A 199 -6.54 2.17 -3.77
CA ASN A 199 -5.74 0.94 -3.92
C ASN A 199 -6.39 -0.31 -3.32
N GLN A 200 -7.59 -0.20 -2.74
CA GLN A 200 -8.31 -1.28 -2.06
C GLN A 200 -7.44 -2.01 -1.01
N GLU A 201 -6.59 -1.27 -0.29
CA GLU A 201 -5.52 -1.83 0.55
C GLU A 201 -6.03 -2.80 1.61
N PHE A 202 -7.15 -2.49 2.28
CA PHE A 202 -7.75 -3.35 3.32
C PHE A 202 -8.28 -4.67 2.73
N LYS A 203 -8.93 -4.60 1.56
CA LYS A 203 -9.41 -5.81 0.87
C LYS A 203 -8.25 -6.72 0.46
N SER A 204 -7.15 -6.13 -0.04
CA SER A 204 -5.94 -6.91 -0.36
C SER A 204 -5.34 -7.53 0.90
N LEU A 205 -5.29 -6.80 2.03
CA LEU A 205 -4.79 -7.31 3.31
C LEU A 205 -5.65 -8.46 3.85
N GLU A 206 -6.98 -8.33 3.86
CA GLU A 206 -7.89 -9.40 4.25
C GLU A 206 -7.64 -10.67 3.42
N LYS A 207 -7.49 -10.53 2.10
CA LYS A 207 -7.16 -11.67 1.22
C LYS A 207 -5.80 -12.28 1.55
N LEU A 208 -4.77 -11.46 1.82
CA LEU A 208 -3.46 -11.96 2.22
C LEU A 208 -3.54 -12.80 3.49
N LEU A 209 -4.28 -12.34 4.50
CA LEU A 209 -4.49 -13.06 5.76
C LEU A 209 -5.17 -14.41 5.50
N MET A 210 -6.28 -14.42 4.76
CA MET A 210 -7.03 -15.65 4.43
C MET A 210 -6.20 -16.66 3.63
N ILE A 211 -5.37 -16.18 2.70
CA ILE A 211 -4.51 -17.03 1.89
C ILE A 211 -3.35 -17.56 2.74
N SER A 212 -2.76 -16.71 3.59
CA SER A 212 -1.64 -17.07 4.46
C SER A 212 -1.97 -18.26 5.37
N GLU A 213 -3.19 -18.31 5.91
CA GLU A 213 -3.67 -19.42 6.72
C GLU A 213 -3.64 -20.76 5.96
N LYS A 214 -3.91 -20.73 4.66
CA LYS A 214 -3.98 -21.94 3.82
C LYS A 214 -2.62 -22.44 3.34
N ILE A 215 -1.67 -21.51 3.15
CA ILE A 215 -0.40 -21.83 2.48
C ILE A 215 0.80 -21.94 3.43
N LEU A 216 0.71 -21.38 4.64
CA LEU A 216 1.78 -21.46 5.63
C LEU A 216 1.82 -22.85 6.26
N LEU A 217 2.99 -23.49 6.22
CA LEU A 217 3.24 -24.73 6.95
C LEU A 217 3.35 -24.50 8.46
N PRO A 218 3.09 -25.51 9.29
CA PRO A 218 3.32 -25.42 10.72
C PRO A 218 4.73 -24.94 11.05
N GLY A 219 4.83 -23.88 11.86
CA GLY A 219 6.11 -23.24 12.23
C GLY A 219 6.56 -22.12 11.29
N ALA A 220 5.95 -21.95 10.12
CA ALA A 220 6.15 -20.77 9.28
C ALA A 220 5.49 -19.53 9.90
N ARG A 221 5.98 -18.35 9.57
CA ARG A 221 5.56 -17.09 10.21
C ARG A 221 4.97 -16.10 9.21
N LEU A 222 3.89 -15.46 9.58
CA LEU A 222 3.38 -14.26 8.93
C LEU A 222 3.87 -13.03 9.72
N VAL A 223 4.57 -12.12 9.08
CA VAL A 223 5.09 -10.89 9.66
C VAL A 223 4.52 -9.71 8.88
N LEU A 224 3.68 -8.92 9.52
CA LEU A 224 3.11 -7.71 8.95
C LEU A 224 3.72 -6.49 9.66
N ILE A 225 4.11 -5.49 8.89
CA ILE A 225 4.52 -4.19 9.37
C ILE A 225 3.40 -3.21 9.04
N THR A 226 2.80 -2.62 10.07
CA THR A 226 1.67 -1.69 9.97
C THR A 226 2.12 -0.28 10.34
N PHE A 227 1.48 0.73 9.76
CA PHE A 227 1.80 2.15 9.99
C PHE A 227 0.67 2.91 10.66
N HIS A 228 -0.52 2.33 10.75
CA HIS A 228 -1.66 2.94 11.43
C HIS A 228 -2.60 1.88 12.03
N SER A 229 -3.31 2.30 13.08
CA SER A 229 -4.19 1.44 13.88
C SER A 229 -5.34 0.78 13.10
N LEU A 230 -5.68 1.26 11.92
CA LEU A 230 -6.75 0.66 11.10
C LEU A 230 -6.28 -0.66 10.46
N GLU A 231 -4.99 -0.78 10.11
CA GLU A 231 -4.39 -2.04 9.65
C GLU A 231 -4.37 -3.09 10.75
N ASP A 232 -4.15 -2.69 12.00
CA ASP A 232 -4.13 -3.59 13.16
C ASP A 232 -5.53 -4.14 13.53
N ARG A 233 -6.60 -3.55 13.00
CA ARG A 233 -7.99 -3.96 13.30
C ARG A 233 -8.55 -4.97 12.31
N ILE A 234 -7.85 -5.23 11.21
CA ILE A 234 -8.21 -6.23 10.22
C ILE A 234 -7.74 -7.60 10.69
#